data_1c3a2d8fdbcf7b4c3c74eb0b18b7f72e
#
_entry.id   1c3a2d8fdbcf7b4c3c74eb0b18b7f72e
#
_cell.length_a   1.000
_cell.length_b   1.000
_cell.length_c   1.000
_cell.angle_alpha   90.00
_cell.angle_beta   90.00
_cell.angle_gamma   90.00
#
_symmetry.space_group_name_H-M   'P 1'
#
loop_
_entity.id
_entity.type
_entity.pdbx_description
1 polymer ?
#
loop_
_entity_poly.entity_id
_entity_poly.type
_entity_poly.pdbx_seq_one_letter_code
_entity_poly.pdbx_strand_id
1 'polypeptide(L)'
;IDQVQQIIDLPYKQNARNGGQPVFNLAKDLFILSFAMMGMNSADFYNAPTAENEIITYQRTKTRTRREDKAEMKVRIEPEIKSLFEKYSDPSGEKVFIFHKWYRSSENFNKSINKGLDEIGKIIEVPDLNYYYARHTMATLAANKAGIDIARVDEMLNHSDSTLKLARVYIERDYSVLWEANR
;
A
#
# COMPACT_ATOMS: atom_id res chain seq x y z
N ILE A 1 14.28 6.95 6.20
CA ILE A 1 13.90 6.25 7.45
C ILE A 1 13.30 7.26 8.42
N ASP A 2 13.96 8.38 8.68
CA ASP A 2 13.52 9.34 9.69
C ASP A 2 12.09 9.87 9.46
N GLN A 3 11.74 10.18 8.21
CA GLN A 3 10.39 10.67 7.88
C GLN A 3 9.29 9.60 8.08
N VAL A 4 9.57 8.33 7.76
CA VAL A 4 8.63 7.23 8.01
C VAL A 4 8.43 7.06 9.51
N GLN A 5 9.53 7.09 10.28
CA GLN A 5 9.46 7.00 11.73
C GLN A 5 8.69 8.17 12.34
N GLN A 6 8.93 9.39 11.84
CA GLN A 6 8.14 10.56 12.26
C GLN A 6 6.64 10.36 12.03
N ILE A 7 6.23 9.81 10.87
CA ILE A 7 4.81 9.50 10.61
C ILE A 7 4.29 8.46 11.59
N ILE A 8 5.05 7.40 11.86
CA ILE A 8 4.67 6.33 12.79
C ILE A 8 4.50 6.89 14.22
N ASP A 9 5.34 7.80 14.64
CA ASP A 9 5.36 8.35 16.00
C ASP A 9 4.32 9.45 16.23
N LEU A 10 3.71 10.00 15.17
CA LEU A 10 2.66 11.01 15.33
C LEU A 10 1.50 10.47 16.19
N PRO A 11 1.04 11.22 17.19
CA PRO A 11 -0.11 10.80 17.98
C PRO A 11 -1.40 10.80 17.14
N TYR A 12 -2.27 9.86 17.42
CA TYR A 12 -3.61 9.88 16.84
C TYR A 12 -4.41 11.08 17.35
N LYS A 13 -5.12 11.74 16.45
CA LYS A 13 -6.09 12.77 16.82
C LYS A 13 -7.31 12.11 17.44
N GLN A 14 -7.90 12.79 18.43
CA GLN A 14 -9.16 12.35 19.00
C GLN A 14 -10.27 12.34 17.94
N ASN A 15 -11.26 11.47 18.10
CA ASN A 15 -12.39 11.36 17.19
C ASN A 15 -13.04 12.72 16.90
N ALA A 16 -13.45 12.91 15.66
CA ALA A 16 -14.21 14.10 15.27
C ALA A 16 -15.48 14.21 16.13
N ARG A 17 -15.98 15.44 16.32
CA ARG A 17 -17.19 15.72 17.14
C ARG A 17 -18.40 14.84 16.78
N ASN A 18 -18.43 14.30 15.57
CA ASN A 18 -19.51 13.43 15.05
C ASN A 18 -19.22 11.92 15.29
N GLY A 19 -18.20 11.55 16.08
CA GLY A 19 -17.82 10.15 16.32
C GLY A 19 -17.09 9.46 15.17
N GLY A 20 -16.85 10.16 14.05
CA GLY A 20 -16.11 9.61 12.90
C GLY A 20 -14.59 9.61 13.13
N GLN A 21 -13.89 8.69 12.47
CA GLN A 21 -12.42 8.66 12.49
C GLN A 21 -11.87 9.91 11.77
N PRO A 22 -10.93 10.66 12.38
CA PRO A 22 -10.27 11.77 11.71
C PRO A 22 -9.54 11.31 10.44
N VAL A 23 -9.67 12.06 9.37
CA VAL A 23 -8.98 11.79 8.09
C VAL A 23 -7.47 11.70 8.26
N PHE A 24 -6.90 12.48 9.19
CA PHE A 24 -5.51 12.41 9.61
C PHE A 24 -5.10 11.01 10.06
N ASN A 25 -5.89 10.38 10.93
CA ASN A 25 -5.58 9.04 11.46
C ASN A 25 -5.65 7.99 10.36
N LEU A 26 -6.69 8.05 9.53
CA LEU A 26 -6.83 7.19 8.37
C LEU A 26 -5.63 7.33 7.42
N ALA A 27 -5.22 8.54 7.12
CA ALA A 27 -4.11 8.81 6.21
C ALA A 27 -2.77 8.29 6.75
N LYS A 28 -2.51 8.49 8.06
CA LYS A 28 -1.36 7.90 8.76
C LYS A 28 -1.34 6.38 8.60
N ASP A 29 -2.43 5.73 8.96
CA ASP A 29 -2.54 4.27 8.94
C ASP A 29 -2.38 3.71 7.53
N LEU A 30 -2.99 4.34 6.55
CA LEU A 30 -2.90 3.92 5.14
C LEU A 30 -1.52 4.14 4.55
N PHE A 31 -0.79 5.17 4.98
CA PHE A 31 0.61 5.36 4.60
C PHE A 31 1.46 4.20 5.11
N ILE A 32 1.31 3.84 6.40
CA ILE A 32 2.03 2.73 7.02
C ILE A 32 1.69 1.39 6.34
N LEU A 33 0.39 1.11 6.13
CA LEU A 33 -0.05 -0.10 5.43
C LEU A 33 0.52 -0.16 4.01
N SER A 34 0.44 0.93 3.24
CA SER A 34 1.01 0.96 1.89
C SER A 34 2.50 0.69 1.90
N PHE A 35 3.23 1.36 2.79
CA PHE A 35 4.68 1.16 2.94
C PHE A 35 5.02 -0.31 3.22
N ALA A 36 4.36 -0.92 4.20
CA ALA A 36 4.60 -2.30 4.62
C ALA A 36 4.03 -3.36 3.66
N MET A 37 3.14 -2.97 2.74
CA MET A 37 2.50 -3.87 1.78
C MET A 37 3.01 -3.64 0.35
N MET A 38 4.32 -3.60 0.16
CA MET A 38 5.01 -3.43 -1.13
C MET A 38 4.52 -2.21 -1.93
N GLY A 39 4.16 -1.13 -1.24
CA GLY A 39 3.67 0.09 -1.87
C GLY A 39 2.31 -0.06 -2.55
N MET A 40 1.41 -0.84 -2.01
CA MET A 40 0.05 -1.05 -2.53
C MET A 40 -0.68 0.29 -2.70
N ASN A 41 -1.28 0.53 -3.87
CA ASN A 41 -1.95 1.79 -4.17
C ASN A 41 -3.33 1.91 -3.49
N SER A 42 -3.80 3.13 -3.27
CA SER A 42 -5.11 3.40 -2.68
C SER A 42 -6.28 2.77 -3.45
N ALA A 43 -6.22 2.80 -4.80
CA ALA A 43 -7.22 2.14 -5.63
C ALA A 43 -7.23 0.62 -5.44
N ASP A 44 -6.08 0.01 -5.19
CA ASP A 44 -5.95 -1.42 -4.95
C ASP A 44 -6.45 -1.78 -3.54
N PHE A 45 -6.17 -0.98 -2.52
CA PHE A 45 -6.81 -1.09 -1.19
C PHE A 45 -8.35 -1.03 -1.27
N TYR A 46 -8.87 -0.09 -2.07
CA TYR A 46 -10.32 0.05 -2.24
C TYR A 46 -10.96 -1.15 -2.93
N ASN A 47 -10.24 -1.82 -3.84
CA ASN A 47 -10.76 -2.86 -4.72
C ASN A 47 -10.31 -4.27 -4.39
N ALA A 48 -9.37 -4.49 -3.45
CA ALA A 48 -8.83 -5.81 -3.12
C ALA A 48 -9.95 -6.82 -2.82
N PRO A 49 -10.06 -7.92 -3.61
CA PRO A 49 -11.23 -8.78 -3.56
C PRO A 49 -11.22 -9.75 -2.38
N THR A 50 -10.08 -10.41 -2.13
CA THR A 50 -9.96 -11.48 -1.14
C THR A 50 -8.61 -11.49 -0.46
N ALA A 51 -8.59 -12.02 0.77
CA ALA A 51 -7.35 -12.38 1.48
C ALA A 51 -7.53 -13.82 2.00
N GLU A 52 -6.58 -14.68 1.71
CA GLU A 52 -6.57 -16.09 2.17
C GLU A 52 -5.20 -16.41 2.73
N ASN A 53 -5.15 -17.10 3.87
CA ASN A 53 -3.90 -17.51 4.52
C ASN A 53 -2.92 -16.34 4.71
N GLU A 54 -3.43 -15.17 5.13
CA GLU A 54 -2.66 -13.93 5.30
C GLU A 54 -2.03 -13.38 4.01
N ILE A 55 -2.54 -13.78 2.84
CA ILE A 55 -2.09 -13.30 1.54
C ILE A 55 -3.27 -12.60 0.84
N ILE A 56 -3.04 -11.35 0.43
CA ILE A 56 -3.97 -10.63 -0.45
C ILE A 56 -3.56 -10.88 -1.89
N THR A 57 -4.49 -11.44 -2.67
CA THR A 57 -4.32 -11.58 -4.12
C THR A 57 -5.20 -10.58 -4.83
N TYR A 58 -4.60 -9.72 -5.66
CA TYR A 58 -5.35 -8.70 -6.43
C TYR A 58 -4.72 -8.42 -7.78
N GLN A 59 -5.51 -7.88 -8.68
CA GLN A 59 -5.06 -7.38 -9.98
C GLN A 59 -4.92 -5.86 -9.89
N ARG A 60 -3.71 -5.34 -10.14
CA ARG A 60 -3.43 -3.92 -10.03
C ARG A 60 -4.37 -3.08 -10.89
N THR A 61 -5.21 -2.28 -10.27
CA THR A 61 -6.31 -1.52 -10.90
C THR A 61 -5.83 -0.70 -12.11
N LYS A 62 -4.67 -0.06 -12.01
CA LYS A 62 -4.14 0.84 -13.06
C LYS A 62 -3.69 0.11 -14.34
N THR A 63 -3.26 -1.16 -14.25
CA THR A 63 -2.54 -1.84 -15.33
C THR A 63 -3.16 -3.17 -15.76
N ARG A 64 -4.13 -3.71 -15.03
CA ARG A 64 -4.74 -5.03 -15.29
C ARG A 64 -5.31 -5.21 -16.71
N THR A 65 -5.81 -4.14 -17.32
CA THR A 65 -6.40 -4.18 -18.66
C THR A 65 -5.36 -4.13 -19.78
N ARG A 66 -4.10 -3.84 -19.47
CA ARG A 66 -3.02 -3.64 -20.45
C ARG A 66 -2.00 -4.78 -20.44
N ARG A 67 -2.16 -5.76 -19.54
CA ARG A 67 -1.22 -6.85 -19.33
C ARG A 67 -1.91 -8.20 -19.46
N GLU A 68 -1.24 -9.18 -20.07
CA GLU A 68 -1.72 -10.56 -20.21
C GLU A 68 -1.88 -11.25 -18.85
N ASP A 69 -0.92 -11.03 -17.94
CA ASP A 69 -0.94 -11.53 -16.55
C ASP A 69 -1.91 -10.76 -15.66
N LYS A 70 -2.72 -9.84 -16.23
CA LYS A 70 -3.67 -8.95 -15.54
C LYS A 70 -3.06 -8.17 -14.39
N ALA A 71 -1.74 -8.03 -14.39
CA ALA A 71 -0.96 -7.37 -13.34
C ALA A 71 -1.26 -7.94 -11.92
N GLU A 72 -1.35 -9.27 -11.82
CA GLU A 72 -1.57 -9.95 -10.54
C GLU A 72 -0.46 -9.63 -9.53
N MET A 73 -0.87 -9.41 -8.29
CA MET A 73 -0.02 -9.21 -7.12
C MET A 73 -0.49 -10.10 -5.98
N LYS A 74 0.48 -10.64 -5.24
CA LYS A 74 0.25 -11.36 -3.99
C LYS A 74 1.08 -10.69 -2.91
N VAL A 75 0.41 -10.17 -1.89
CA VAL A 75 1.04 -9.45 -0.77
C VAL A 75 0.71 -10.18 0.52
N ARG A 76 1.76 -10.57 1.24
CA ARG A 76 1.64 -11.19 2.57
C ARG A 76 1.36 -10.12 3.62
N ILE A 77 0.46 -10.42 4.55
CA ILE A 77 0.18 -9.59 5.71
C ILE A 77 1.17 -9.98 6.80
N GLU A 78 2.18 -9.15 7.02
CA GLU A 78 3.20 -9.39 8.02
C GLU A 78 2.63 -9.23 9.44
N PRO A 79 3.15 -9.99 10.43
CA PRO A 79 2.68 -9.91 11.81
C PRO A 79 2.71 -8.49 12.40
N GLU A 80 3.70 -7.69 12.02
CA GLU A 80 3.92 -6.34 12.51
C GLU A 80 2.78 -5.37 12.15
N ILE A 81 2.08 -5.61 11.04
CA ILE A 81 0.97 -4.78 10.58
C ILE A 81 -0.40 -5.44 10.78
N LYS A 82 -0.45 -6.64 11.34
CA LYS A 82 -1.68 -7.44 11.44
C LYS A 82 -2.80 -6.69 12.18
N SER A 83 -2.51 -6.07 13.30
CA SER A 83 -3.49 -5.29 14.06
C SER A 83 -4.03 -4.09 13.28
N LEU A 84 -3.15 -3.43 12.51
CA LEU A 84 -3.54 -2.32 11.66
C LEU A 84 -4.36 -2.79 10.45
N PHE A 85 -4.01 -3.92 9.87
CA PHE A 85 -4.79 -4.59 8.83
C PHE A 85 -6.20 -4.94 9.31
N GLU A 86 -6.31 -5.61 10.46
CA GLU A 86 -7.59 -6.02 11.06
C GLU A 86 -8.51 -4.83 11.35
N LYS A 87 -7.95 -3.70 11.78
CA LYS A 87 -8.69 -2.44 12.01
C LYS A 87 -9.52 -2.00 10.79
N TYR A 88 -9.04 -2.28 9.59
CA TYR A 88 -9.67 -1.86 8.33
C TYR A 88 -10.26 -3.02 7.52
N SER A 89 -10.22 -4.23 8.03
CA SER A 89 -10.84 -5.39 7.38
C SER A 89 -12.35 -5.24 7.26
N ASP A 90 -12.90 -5.70 6.14
CA ASP A 90 -14.35 -5.71 5.95
C ASP A 90 -14.98 -6.91 6.68
N PRO A 91 -15.76 -6.70 7.75
CA PRO A 91 -16.37 -7.78 8.50
C PRO A 91 -17.42 -8.57 7.70
N SER A 92 -17.92 -8.03 6.58
CA SER A 92 -18.85 -8.75 5.70
C SER A 92 -18.16 -9.72 4.75
N GLY A 93 -16.84 -9.59 4.57
CA GLY A 93 -16.08 -10.42 3.63
C GLY A 93 -16.36 -10.11 2.15
N GLU A 94 -17.06 -9.01 1.82
CA GLU A 94 -17.30 -8.62 0.43
C GLU A 94 -16.01 -8.21 -0.27
N LYS A 95 -15.13 -7.52 0.46
CA LYS A 95 -13.76 -7.19 0.06
C LYS A 95 -12.80 -7.37 1.23
N VAL A 96 -11.52 -7.26 0.98
CA VAL A 96 -10.51 -7.29 2.04
C VAL A 96 -10.72 -6.12 3.01
N PHE A 97 -10.95 -4.92 2.49
CA PHE A 97 -11.03 -3.69 3.29
C PHE A 97 -12.40 -3.02 3.19
N ILE A 98 -12.80 -2.37 4.28
CA ILE A 98 -14.11 -1.71 4.45
C ILE A 98 -14.27 -0.41 3.65
N PHE A 99 -13.22 0.09 3.00
CA PHE A 99 -13.22 1.42 2.37
C PHE A 99 -14.28 1.60 1.29
N HIS A 100 -14.65 0.53 0.58
CA HIS A 100 -15.71 0.55 -0.42
C HIS A 100 -17.10 0.86 0.17
N LYS A 101 -17.28 0.65 1.47
CA LYS A 101 -18.52 1.03 2.19
C LYS A 101 -18.47 2.45 2.73
N TRP A 102 -17.28 2.98 3.00
CA TRP A 102 -17.10 4.33 3.55
C TRP A 102 -17.04 5.41 2.47
N TYR A 103 -16.58 5.06 1.28
CA TYR A 103 -16.36 6.00 0.18
C TYR A 103 -17.12 5.56 -1.07
N ARG A 104 -17.68 6.53 -1.78
CA ARG A 104 -18.44 6.29 -2.99
C ARG A 104 -17.58 5.75 -4.14
N SER A 105 -16.28 6.07 -4.17
CA SER A 105 -15.34 5.63 -5.20
C SER A 105 -13.91 5.62 -4.68
N SER A 106 -13.03 4.90 -5.38
CA SER A 106 -11.59 4.88 -5.10
C SER A 106 -10.94 6.25 -5.24
N GLU A 107 -11.45 7.13 -6.11
CA GLU A 107 -10.97 8.50 -6.26
C GLU A 107 -11.30 9.35 -5.03
N ASN A 108 -12.53 9.23 -4.49
CA ASN A 108 -12.92 9.93 -3.27
C ASN A 108 -12.12 9.44 -2.07
N PHE A 109 -11.87 8.14 -1.99
CA PHE A 109 -11.00 7.55 -0.99
C PHE A 109 -9.57 8.11 -1.08
N ASN A 110 -8.97 8.11 -2.27
CA ASN A 110 -7.64 8.68 -2.50
C ASN A 110 -7.55 10.18 -2.16
N LYS A 111 -8.57 10.98 -2.53
CA LYS A 111 -8.62 12.40 -2.16
C LYS A 111 -8.66 12.59 -0.65
N SER A 112 -9.41 11.76 0.07
CA SER A 112 -9.49 11.81 1.53
C SER A 112 -8.14 11.50 2.18
N ILE A 113 -7.46 10.44 1.74
CA ILE A 113 -6.12 10.09 2.22
C ILE A 113 -5.13 11.25 1.99
N ASN A 114 -5.08 11.78 0.77
CA ASN A 114 -4.14 12.85 0.44
C ASN A 114 -4.41 14.13 1.25
N LYS A 115 -5.67 14.43 1.58
CA LYS A 115 -6.00 15.53 2.49
C LYS A 115 -5.40 15.33 3.88
N GLY A 116 -5.44 14.11 4.41
CA GLY A 116 -4.82 13.81 5.71
C GLY A 116 -3.29 13.81 5.64
N LEU A 117 -2.71 13.36 4.52
CA LEU A 117 -1.27 13.39 4.32
C LEU A 117 -0.72 14.82 4.13
N ASP A 118 -1.46 15.72 3.48
CA ASP A 118 -1.11 17.15 3.44
C ASP A 118 -1.02 17.76 4.85
N GLU A 119 -1.94 17.36 5.73
CA GLU A 119 -1.91 17.79 7.13
C GLU A 119 -0.71 17.18 7.90
N ILE A 120 -0.41 15.91 7.67
CA ILE A 120 0.78 15.25 8.22
C ILE A 120 2.05 15.91 7.69
N GLY A 121 2.13 16.15 6.39
CA GLY A 121 3.28 16.78 5.74
C GLY A 121 3.66 18.14 6.32
N LYS A 122 2.64 18.94 6.69
CA LYS A 122 2.85 20.23 7.38
C LYS A 122 3.47 20.07 8.77
N ILE A 123 3.16 19.00 9.48
CA ILE A 123 3.69 18.73 10.82
C ILE A 123 5.13 18.24 10.76
N ILE A 124 5.45 17.38 9.80
CA ILE A 124 6.80 16.80 9.65
C ILE A 124 7.68 17.55 8.66
N GLU A 125 7.24 18.73 8.20
CA GLU A 125 7.95 19.59 7.27
C GLU A 125 8.30 18.92 5.92
N VAL A 126 7.42 18.06 5.42
CA VAL A 126 7.51 17.41 4.11
C VAL A 126 6.45 18.02 3.20
N PRO A 127 6.81 19.01 2.35
CA PRO A 127 5.86 19.63 1.44
C PRO A 127 5.32 18.60 0.43
N ASP A 128 4.05 18.78 0.04
CA ASP A 128 3.39 17.96 -0.97
C ASP A 128 3.32 16.46 -0.67
N LEU A 129 3.44 16.08 0.63
CA LEU A 129 3.33 14.69 1.05
C LEU A 129 1.99 14.11 0.57
N ASN A 130 2.06 13.05 -0.19
CA ASN A 130 0.89 12.37 -0.73
C ASN A 130 1.06 10.85 -0.66
N TYR A 131 -0.02 10.12 -0.97
CA TYR A 131 -0.05 8.67 -0.80
C TYR A 131 1.03 7.93 -1.61
N TYR A 132 1.47 8.48 -2.74
CA TYR A 132 2.49 7.87 -3.59
C TYR A 132 3.88 7.87 -2.93
N TYR A 133 4.13 8.76 -1.97
CA TYR A 133 5.38 8.78 -1.19
C TYR A 133 5.61 7.48 -0.42
N ALA A 134 4.58 6.82 0.10
CA ALA A 134 4.73 5.53 0.79
C ALA A 134 5.40 4.49 -0.12
N ARG A 135 4.94 4.42 -1.36
CA ARG A 135 5.48 3.51 -2.38
C ARG A 135 6.90 3.89 -2.82
N HIS A 136 7.16 5.18 -3.03
CA HIS A 136 8.51 5.66 -3.36
C HIS A 136 9.50 5.40 -2.23
N THR A 137 9.09 5.67 -1.01
CA THR A 137 9.93 5.48 0.16
C THR A 137 10.24 4.00 0.38
N MET A 138 9.25 3.12 0.26
CA MET A 138 9.45 1.67 0.31
C MET A 138 10.49 1.24 -0.73
N ALA A 139 10.31 1.61 -1.99
CA ALA A 139 11.24 1.24 -3.06
C ALA A 139 12.67 1.77 -2.82
N THR A 140 12.78 3.02 -2.38
CA THR A 140 14.08 3.65 -2.07
C THR A 140 14.79 2.95 -0.91
N LEU A 141 14.06 2.63 0.16
CA LEU A 141 14.64 1.96 1.33
C LEU A 141 15.00 0.51 1.00
N ALA A 142 14.16 -0.20 0.25
CA ALA A 142 14.47 -1.56 -0.22
C ALA A 142 15.78 -1.58 -1.02
N ALA A 143 15.95 -0.69 -1.99
CA ALA A 143 17.16 -0.63 -2.80
C ALA A 143 18.38 -0.15 -1.99
N ASN A 144 18.27 0.98 -1.28
CA ASN A 144 19.43 1.70 -0.76
C ASN A 144 19.83 1.29 0.66
N LYS A 145 18.91 0.74 1.45
CA LYS A 145 19.15 0.36 2.85
C LYS A 145 19.11 -1.14 3.07
N ALA A 146 18.16 -1.83 2.47
CA ALA A 146 18.08 -3.29 2.57
C ALA A 146 18.96 -4.00 1.51
N GLY A 147 19.53 -3.28 0.55
CA GLY A 147 20.39 -3.85 -0.48
C GLY A 147 19.65 -4.75 -1.48
N ILE A 148 18.34 -4.56 -1.62
CA ILE A 148 17.54 -5.33 -2.55
C ILE A 148 17.87 -4.90 -3.99
N ASP A 149 18.12 -5.88 -4.84
CA ASP A 149 18.38 -5.64 -6.26
C ASP A 149 17.25 -4.86 -6.93
N ILE A 150 17.61 -3.93 -7.82
CA ILE A 150 16.65 -3.05 -8.51
C ILE A 150 15.61 -3.86 -9.28
N ALA A 151 15.97 -4.99 -9.88
CA ALA A 151 15.00 -5.83 -10.59
C ALA A 151 13.95 -6.42 -9.63
N ARG A 152 14.35 -6.78 -8.40
CA ARG A 152 13.41 -7.22 -7.36
C ARG A 152 12.51 -6.09 -6.89
N VAL A 153 13.07 -4.90 -6.69
CA VAL A 153 12.27 -3.72 -6.34
C VAL A 153 11.24 -3.41 -7.45
N ASP A 154 11.64 -3.54 -8.71
CA ASP A 154 10.75 -3.36 -9.86
C ASP A 154 9.62 -4.41 -9.89
N GLU A 155 9.93 -5.67 -9.53
CA GLU A 155 8.93 -6.74 -9.36
C GLU A 155 7.97 -6.45 -8.20
N MET A 156 8.47 -6.00 -7.03
CA MET A 156 7.64 -5.58 -5.90
C MET A 156 6.69 -4.46 -6.29
N LEU A 157 7.15 -3.54 -7.12
CA LEU A 157 6.34 -2.46 -7.67
C LEU A 157 5.39 -2.91 -8.79
N ASN A 158 5.46 -4.16 -9.21
CA ASN A 158 4.69 -4.70 -10.33
C ASN A 158 4.80 -3.85 -11.61
N HIS A 159 5.99 -3.35 -11.89
CA HIS A 159 6.27 -2.69 -13.15
C HIS A 159 6.46 -3.72 -14.27
N SER A 160 6.14 -3.37 -15.49
CA SER A 160 6.45 -4.16 -16.69
C SER A 160 7.65 -3.53 -17.38
N ASP A 161 8.85 -4.02 -17.08
CA ASP A 161 10.01 -3.65 -17.89
C ASP A 161 9.94 -4.37 -19.24
N SER A 162 10.00 -3.61 -20.32
CA SER A 162 9.98 -4.15 -21.69
C SER A 162 11.25 -4.96 -22.02
N THR A 163 12.37 -4.66 -21.38
CA THR A 163 13.66 -5.35 -21.63
C THR A 163 13.69 -6.75 -21.04
N LEU A 164 12.95 -7.00 -19.95
CA LEU A 164 12.85 -8.31 -19.31
C LEU A 164 11.61 -9.11 -19.69
N LYS A 165 10.79 -8.60 -20.61
CA LYS A 165 9.49 -9.19 -20.97
C LYS A 165 9.58 -10.65 -21.42
N LEU A 166 10.62 -11.01 -22.18
CA LEU A 166 10.84 -12.38 -22.64
C LEU A 166 11.26 -13.30 -21.50
N ALA A 167 12.14 -12.85 -20.61
CA ALA A 167 12.57 -13.66 -19.47
C ALA A 167 11.39 -13.95 -18.51
N ARG A 168 10.49 -13.00 -18.31
CA ARG A 168 9.29 -13.15 -17.46
C ARG A 168 8.27 -14.16 -18.01
N VAL A 169 8.30 -14.49 -19.29
CA VAL A 169 7.46 -15.54 -19.87
C VAL A 169 7.91 -16.94 -19.42
N TYR A 170 9.21 -17.10 -19.15
CA TYR A 170 9.80 -18.40 -18.80
C TYR A 170 10.08 -18.57 -17.30
N ILE A 171 10.04 -17.47 -16.54
CA ILE A 171 10.35 -17.47 -15.10
C ILE A 171 9.08 -17.16 -14.32
N GLU A 172 8.62 -18.15 -13.55
CA GLU A 172 7.53 -17.94 -12.61
C GLU A 172 7.96 -16.99 -11.49
N ARG A 173 7.09 -16.04 -11.13
CA ARG A 173 7.37 -15.07 -10.07
C ARG A 173 7.34 -15.77 -8.71
N ASP A 174 8.46 -15.70 -8.00
CA ASP A 174 8.56 -16.17 -6.62
C ASP A 174 8.17 -15.05 -5.65
N TYR A 175 6.92 -15.07 -5.23
CA TYR A 175 6.42 -14.10 -4.26
C TYR A 175 7.06 -14.25 -2.88
N SER A 176 7.53 -15.43 -2.48
CA SER A 176 8.17 -15.63 -1.18
C SER A 176 9.43 -14.77 -1.05
N VAL A 177 10.24 -14.69 -2.10
CA VAL A 177 11.43 -13.83 -2.16
C VAL A 177 11.07 -12.35 -2.08
N LEU A 178 9.97 -11.95 -2.74
CA LEU A 178 9.48 -10.55 -2.67
C LEU A 178 8.98 -10.19 -1.28
N TRP A 179 8.34 -11.11 -0.58
CA TRP A 179 7.87 -10.90 0.79
C TRP A 179 9.02 -10.78 1.78
N GLU A 180 10.05 -11.64 1.68
CA GLU A 180 11.25 -11.52 2.52
C GLU A 180 12.00 -10.21 2.27
N ALA A 181 12.08 -9.76 1.01
CA ALA A 181 12.66 -8.47 0.66
C ALA A 181 11.89 -7.26 1.21
N ASN A 182 10.58 -7.42 1.49
CA ASN A 182 9.73 -6.37 2.02
C ASN A 182 9.69 -6.33 3.57
N ARG A 183 10.24 -7.33 4.22
CA ARG A 183 10.28 -7.49 5.68
C ARG A 183 11.41 -6.67 6.32
#